data_653187bc926c3fdb787f0915d19d26dc
#
_entry.id   653187bc926c3fdb787f0915d19d26dc
#
_cell.length_a   1.000
_cell.length_b   1.000
_cell.length_c   1.000
_cell.angle_alpha   90.00
_cell.angle_beta   90.00
_cell.angle_gamma   90.00
#
_symmetry.space_group_name_H-M   'P 1'
#
loop_
_entity.id
_entity.type
_entity.pdbx_description
1 polymer ?
#
loop_
_entity_poly.entity_id
_entity_poly.type
_entity_poly.pdbx_seq_one_letter_code
_entity_poly.pdbx_strand_id
1 'polypeptide(L)'
;MPKTKFQEFIFTLITSGCIIFIMGVYNVAIHTGGLQAATFSHALHSFPLEWFIGFLCAFFIASKTSKYFAFRVAKPTDRPIFIILCIQTFTVCTMVPLMSLLGTIESSGITSNLIFIWLQTICLNFIIAYPLQILVVGPFCRFVFRHLFVSASQENEGKIEHAM
;
A
#
# COMPACT_ATOMS: atom_id res chain seq x y z
N MET A 1 14.10 -3.39 6.90
CA MET A 1 12.80 -3.28 7.60
C MET A 1 12.88 -2.13 8.58
N PRO A 2 11.81 -1.36 8.78
CA PRO A 2 11.80 -0.28 9.76
C PRO A 2 12.06 -0.83 11.17
N LYS A 3 12.98 -0.18 11.88
CA LYS A 3 13.38 -0.56 13.25
C LYS A 3 12.63 0.23 14.32
N THR A 4 12.09 1.40 13.97
CA THR A 4 11.36 2.29 14.88
C THR A 4 9.94 2.53 14.37
N LYS A 5 9.02 2.91 15.29
CA LYS A 5 7.64 3.26 14.94
C LYS A 5 7.56 4.43 13.94
N PHE A 6 8.49 5.38 14.04
CA PHE A 6 8.59 6.50 13.09
C PHE A 6 8.99 6.03 11.69
N GLN A 7 9.95 5.13 11.58
CA GLN A 7 10.34 4.52 10.31
C GLN A 7 9.20 3.69 9.69
N GLU A 8 8.43 2.99 10.52
CA GLU A 8 7.24 2.25 10.08
C GLU A 8 6.17 3.21 9.55
N PHE A 9 5.95 4.34 10.24
CA PHE A 9 5.02 5.38 9.80
C PHE A 9 5.40 5.93 8.42
N ILE A 10 6.64 6.37 8.23
CA ILE A 10 7.15 6.91 6.95
C ILE A 10 7.08 5.84 5.84
N PHE A 11 7.48 4.61 6.14
CA PHE A 11 7.41 3.51 5.18
C PHE A 11 5.96 3.23 4.74
N THR A 12 5.03 3.19 5.68
CA THR A 12 3.61 2.99 5.39
C THR A 12 3.04 4.16 4.59
N LEU A 13 3.43 5.39 4.91
CA LEU A 13 2.99 6.61 4.21
C LEU A 13 3.39 6.56 2.72
N ILE A 14 4.63 6.22 2.43
CA ILE A 14 5.14 6.13 1.05
C ILE A 14 4.49 4.96 0.32
N THR A 15 4.45 3.79 0.96
CA THR A 15 3.89 2.57 0.35
C THR A 15 2.41 2.74 0.03
N SER A 16 1.62 3.27 0.98
CA SER A 16 0.19 3.52 0.76
C SER A 16 -0.04 4.57 -0.34
N GLY A 17 0.76 5.64 -0.36
CA GLY A 17 0.67 6.65 -1.42
C GLY A 17 0.90 6.07 -2.81
N CYS A 18 1.96 5.28 -2.99
CA CYS A 18 2.27 4.66 -4.28
C CYS A 18 1.17 3.70 -4.74
N ILE A 19 0.73 2.78 -3.87
CA ILE A 19 -0.25 1.77 -4.27
C ILE A 19 -1.63 2.40 -4.52
N ILE A 20 -2.07 3.32 -3.67
CA ILE A 20 -3.37 3.99 -3.81
C ILE A 20 -3.41 4.82 -5.07
N PHE A 21 -2.35 5.57 -5.39
CA PHE A 21 -2.29 6.34 -6.62
C PHE A 21 -2.40 5.45 -7.87
N ILE A 22 -1.61 4.38 -7.95
CA ILE A 22 -1.64 3.48 -9.10
C ILE A 22 -2.99 2.78 -9.22
N MET A 23 -3.54 2.31 -8.08
CA MET A 23 -4.85 1.66 -8.06
C MET A 23 -6.00 2.64 -8.34
N GLY A 24 -5.91 3.89 -7.91
CA GLY A 24 -6.85 4.95 -8.23
C GLY A 24 -6.91 5.21 -9.74
N VAL A 25 -5.76 5.39 -10.38
CA VAL A 25 -5.70 5.53 -11.86
C VAL A 25 -6.29 4.30 -12.56
N TYR A 26 -5.97 3.10 -12.08
CA TYR A 26 -6.51 1.85 -12.62
C TYR A 26 -8.04 1.77 -12.49
N ASN A 27 -8.58 2.06 -11.32
CA ASN A 27 -10.03 2.02 -11.08
C ASN A 27 -10.78 3.04 -11.96
N VAL A 28 -10.28 4.27 -12.02
CA VAL A 28 -10.88 5.30 -12.90
C VAL A 28 -10.81 4.85 -14.38
N ALA A 29 -9.69 4.28 -14.82
CA ALA A 29 -9.53 3.80 -16.20
C ALA A 29 -10.53 2.70 -16.56
N ILE A 30 -10.83 1.77 -15.67
CA ILE A 30 -11.86 0.73 -15.89
C ILE A 30 -13.24 1.36 -16.05
N HIS A 31 -13.58 2.34 -15.22
CA HIS A 31 -14.91 2.96 -15.27
C HIS A 31 -15.08 3.95 -16.44
N THR A 32 -13.99 4.54 -16.94
CA THR A 32 -14.02 5.51 -18.07
C THR A 32 -13.72 4.88 -19.44
N GLY A 33 -13.46 3.56 -19.47
CA GLY A 33 -13.20 2.83 -20.73
C GLY A 33 -11.78 2.97 -21.26
N GLY A 34 -10.83 3.43 -20.44
CA GLY A 34 -9.41 3.47 -20.80
C GLY A 34 -8.58 4.57 -20.15
N LEU A 35 -7.29 4.56 -20.43
CA LEU A 35 -6.35 5.58 -19.95
C LEU A 35 -6.44 6.83 -20.85
N GLN A 36 -6.99 7.89 -20.31
CA GLN A 36 -7.10 9.21 -20.94
C GLN A 36 -6.54 10.28 -20.01
N ALA A 37 -6.23 11.48 -20.54
CA ALA A 37 -5.78 12.61 -19.71
C ALA A 37 -6.81 12.98 -18.62
N ALA A 38 -8.11 12.85 -18.94
CA ALA A 38 -9.21 13.05 -17.98
C ALA A 38 -9.19 12.03 -16.84
N THR A 39 -8.82 10.77 -17.12
CA THR A 39 -8.66 9.70 -16.12
C THR A 39 -7.62 10.09 -15.07
N PHE A 40 -6.48 10.65 -15.52
CA PHE A 40 -5.39 11.06 -14.65
C PHE A 40 -5.78 12.26 -13.77
N SER A 41 -6.48 13.24 -14.36
CA SER A 41 -6.99 14.41 -13.64
C SER A 41 -8.00 14.02 -12.57
N HIS A 42 -8.92 13.11 -12.88
CA HIS A 42 -9.92 12.62 -11.92
C HIS A 42 -9.28 11.84 -10.78
N ALA A 43 -8.38 10.91 -11.09
CA ALA A 43 -7.62 10.16 -10.10
C ALA A 43 -6.80 11.08 -9.18
N LEU A 44 -6.19 12.14 -9.73
CA LEU A 44 -5.41 13.10 -8.95
C LEU A 44 -6.29 13.93 -8.01
N HIS A 45 -7.52 14.23 -8.42
CA HIS A 45 -8.47 14.97 -7.58
C HIS A 45 -8.98 14.13 -6.39
N SER A 46 -9.29 12.85 -6.61
CA SER A 46 -9.73 11.92 -5.56
C SER A 46 -8.59 11.44 -4.65
N PHE A 47 -7.35 11.46 -5.16
CA PHE A 47 -6.17 10.93 -4.49
C PHE A 47 -5.97 11.39 -3.04
N PRO A 48 -6.09 12.69 -2.68
CA PRO A 48 -5.82 13.13 -1.31
C PRO A 48 -6.74 12.48 -0.28
N LEU A 49 -8.02 12.34 -0.62
CA LEU A 49 -9.04 11.74 0.25
C LEU A 49 -8.82 10.23 0.38
N GLU A 50 -8.66 9.54 -0.76
CA GLU A 50 -8.42 8.11 -0.80
C GLU A 50 -7.12 7.75 -0.09
N TRP A 51 -6.06 8.55 -0.29
CA TRP A 51 -4.76 8.35 0.36
C TRP A 51 -4.86 8.52 1.87
N PHE A 52 -5.55 9.56 2.35
CA PHE A 52 -5.69 9.80 3.78
C PHE A 52 -6.44 8.64 4.45
N ILE A 53 -7.57 8.22 3.90
CA ILE A 53 -8.37 7.10 4.42
C ILE A 53 -7.59 5.79 4.31
N GLY A 54 -6.98 5.54 3.15
CA GLY A 54 -6.19 4.34 2.91
C GLY A 54 -4.95 4.25 3.80
N PHE A 55 -4.29 5.38 4.08
CA PHE A 55 -3.19 5.44 5.03
C PHE A 55 -3.63 5.09 6.46
N LEU A 56 -4.75 5.64 6.92
CA LEU A 56 -5.32 5.28 8.23
C LEU A 56 -5.64 3.78 8.31
N CYS A 57 -6.31 3.24 7.30
CA CYS A 57 -6.59 1.81 7.22
C CYS A 57 -5.32 0.96 7.18
N ALA A 58 -4.31 1.37 6.41
CA ALA A 58 -3.05 0.66 6.31
C ALA A 58 -2.29 0.66 7.64
N PHE A 59 -2.22 1.81 8.31
CA PHE A 59 -1.47 1.97 9.55
C PHE A 59 -2.15 1.28 10.74
N PHE A 60 -3.45 1.48 10.93
CA PHE A 60 -4.17 0.97 12.11
C PHE A 60 -4.67 -0.46 11.94
N ILE A 61 -5.17 -0.82 10.76
CA ILE A 61 -5.81 -2.11 10.51
C ILE A 61 -4.81 -3.07 9.84
N ALA A 62 -4.36 -2.76 8.63
CA ALA A 62 -3.57 -3.68 7.84
C ALA A 62 -2.20 -3.98 8.46
N SER A 63 -1.53 -3.00 9.05
CA SER A 63 -0.22 -3.20 9.70
C SER A 63 -0.28 -4.19 10.86
N LYS A 64 -1.34 -4.15 11.67
CA LYS A 64 -1.53 -5.09 12.79
C LYS A 64 -2.00 -6.46 12.31
N THR A 65 -3.03 -6.48 11.45
CA THR A 65 -3.66 -7.69 10.93
C THR A 65 -2.68 -8.50 10.10
N SER A 66 -1.96 -7.86 9.18
CA SER A 66 -0.99 -8.55 8.32
C SER A 66 0.17 -9.15 9.10
N LYS A 67 0.71 -8.44 10.10
CA LYS A 67 1.76 -8.98 10.97
C LYS A 67 1.24 -10.16 11.78
N TYR A 68 0.05 -10.05 12.38
CA TYR A 68 -0.53 -11.14 13.16
C TYR A 68 -0.68 -12.42 12.33
N PHE A 69 -1.27 -12.34 11.14
CA PHE A 69 -1.45 -13.51 10.27
C PHE A 69 -0.13 -13.99 9.66
N ALA A 70 0.76 -13.08 9.27
CA ALA A 70 2.05 -13.45 8.69
C ALA A 70 2.90 -14.25 9.69
N PHE A 71 2.98 -13.84 10.95
CA PHE A 71 3.72 -14.58 11.99
C PHE A 71 3.03 -15.87 12.46
N ARG A 72 1.78 -16.07 12.09
CA ARG A 72 1.10 -17.37 12.30
C ARG A 72 1.49 -18.39 11.23
N VAL A 73 1.86 -17.95 10.03
CA VAL A 73 2.27 -18.79 8.91
C VAL A 73 3.80 -18.90 8.83
N ALA A 74 4.50 -17.77 8.97
CA ALA A 74 5.96 -17.70 8.90
C ALA A 74 6.57 -17.66 10.31
N LYS A 75 7.60 -18.48 10.52
CA LYS A 75 8.38 -18.48 11.77
C LYS A 75 9.41 -17.34 11.74
N PRO A 76 9.80 -16.75 12.89
CA PRO A 76 10.86 -15.74 12.96
C PRO A 76 12.23 -16.22 12.45
N THR A 77 12.41 -17.54 12.39
CA THR A 77 13.63 -18.22 11.90
C THR A 77 13.64 -18.40 10.38
N ASP A 78 12.52 -18.16 9.70
CA ASP A 78 12.42 -18.31 8.26
C ASP A 78 13.21 -17.19 7.53
N ARG A 79 13.49 -17.43 6.24
CA ARG A 79 14.21 -16.45 5.41
C ARG A 79 13.47 -15.11 5.43
N PRO A 80 14.19 -13.98 5.63
CA PRO A 80 13.57 -12.65 5.73
C PRO A 80 12.67 -12.29 4.56
N ILE A 81 12.99 -12.80 3.36
CA ILE A 81 12.20 -12.55 2.16
C ILE A 81 10.83 -13.24 2.23
N PHE A 82 10.76 -14.44 2.79
CA PHE A 82 9.52 -15.18 2.98
C PHE A 82 8.58 -14.45 3.96
N ILE A 83 9.13 -14.00 5.09
CA ILE A 83 8.37 -13.22 6.08
C ILE A 83 7.80 -11.95 5.45
N ILE A 84 8.61 -11.25 4.64
CA ILE A 84 8.19 -10.03 3.94
C ILE A 84 7.05 -10.34 2.95
N LEU A 85 7.16 -11.41 2.17
CA LEU A 85 6.12 -11.81 1.22
C LEU A 85 4.81 -12.16 1.96
N CYS A 86 4.90 -12.89 3.06
CA CYS A 86 3.72 -13.18 3.89
C CYS A 86 3.05 -11.91 4.40
N ILE A 87 3.83 -10.96 4.95
CA ILE A 87 3.28 -9.68 5.43
C ILE A 87 2.62 -8.92 4.28
N GLN A 88 3.24 -8.84 3.10
CA GLN A 88 2.68 -8.16 1.94
C GLN A 88 1.40 -8.83 1.45
N THR A 89 1.36 -10.15 1.38
CA THR A 89 0.17 -10.92 1.00
C THR A 89 -1.01 -10.61 1.92
N PHE A 90 -0.81 -10.70 3.23
CA PHE A 90 -1.87 -10.40 4.20
C PHE A 90 -2.25 -8.91 4.22
N THR A 91 -1.31 -8.01 3.90
CA THR A 91 -1.62 -6.59 3.73
C THR A 91 -2.59 -6.39 2.56
N VAL A 92 -2.31 -6.99 1.40
CA VAL A 92 -3.20 -6.91 0.23
C VAL A 92 -4.56 -7.55 0.54
N CYS A 93 -4.58 -8.73 1.16
CA CYS A 93 -5.83 -9.41 1.55
C CYS A 93 -6.70 -8.56 2.49
N THR A 94 -6.10 -7.71 3.32
CA THR A 94 -6.84 -6.83 4.23
C THR A 94 -7.23 -5.52 3.56
N MET A 95 -6.35 -4.92 2.76
CA MET A 95 -6.56 -3.60 2.17
C MET A 95 -7.49 -3.63 0.96
N VAL A 96 -7.40 -4.67 0.10
CA VAL A 96 -8.21 -4.72 -1.12
C VAL A 96 -9.71 -4.71 -0.83
N PRO A 97 -10.27 -5.51 0.09
CA PRO A 97 -11.69 -5.42 0.44
C PRO A 97 -12.10 -4.06 0.98
N LEU A 98 -11.27 -3.45 1.84
CA LEU A 98 -11.58 -2.16 2.45
C LEU A 98 -11.60 -1.04 1.41
N MET A 99 -10.54 -0.95 0.60
CA MET A 99 -10.42 0.10 -0.43
C MET A 99 -11.40 -0.12 -1.59
N SER A 100 -11.68 -1.39 -1.95
CA SER A 100 -12.71 -1.70 -2.95
C SER A 100 -14.11 -1.32 -2.49
N LEU A 101 -14.42 -1.45 -1.19
CA LEU A 101 -15.69 -0.97 -0.64
C LEU A 101 -15.81 0.55 -0.77
N LEU A 102 -14.76 1.26 -0.41
CA LEU A 102 -14.71 2.71 -0.49
C LEU A 102 -14.88 3.19 -1.94
N GLY A 103 -14.12 2.64 -2.89
CA GLY A 103 -14.23 2.95 -4.31
C GLY A 103 -15.60 2.58 -4.92
N THR A 104 -16.22 1.49 -4.45
CA THR A 104 -17.57 1.11 -4.91
C THR A 104 -18.62 2.10 -4.40
N ILE A 105 -18.53 2.56 -3.16
CA ILE A 105 -19.44 3.57 -2.61
C ILE A 105 -19.26 4.91 -3.34
N GLU A 106 -18.03 5.29 -3.64
CA GLU A 106 -17.73 6.53 -4.35
C GLU A 106 -18.24 6.52 -5.80
N SER A 107 -18.10 5.39 -6.51
CA SER A 107 -18.48 5.27 -7.92
C SER A 107 -19.96 4.99 -8.15
N SER A 108 -20.60 4.16 -7.33
CA SER A 108 -21.95 3.63 -7.55
C SER A 108 -22.97 4.07 -6.48
N GLY A 109 -22.50 4.72 -5.41
CA GLY A 109 -23.34 5.05 -4.27
C GLY A 109 -23.87 3.81 -3.52
N ILE A 110 -24.78 4.04 -2.59
CA ILE A 110 -25.43 2.96 -1.80
C ILE A 110 -26.63 2.45 -2.58
N THR A 111 -26.44 1.40 -3.36
CA THR A 111 -27.49 0.74 -4.18
C THR A 111 -27.78 -0.66 -3.67
N SER A 112 -28.93 -1.22 -4.04
CA SER A 112 -29.30 -2.60 -3.68
C SER A 112 -28.32 -3.64 -4.19
N ASN A 113 -27.57 -3.34 -5.24
CA ASN A 113 -26.58 -4.23 -5.85
C ASN A 113 -25.15 -3.99 -5.32
N LEU A 114 -24.96 -3.15 -4.30
CA LEU A 114 -23.66 -2.76 -3.76
C LEU A 114 -22.76 -3.97 -3.45
N ILE A 115 -23.33 -5.02 -2.84
CA ILE A 115 -22.57 -6.21 -2.45
C ILE A 115 -22.00 -6.94 -3.68
N PHE A 116 -22.77 -7.07 -4.76
CA PHE A 116 -22.31 -7.74 -5.97
C PHE A 116 -21.24 -6.94 -6.70
N ILE A 117 -21.42 -5.62 -6.81
CA ILE A 117 -20.44 -4.71 -7.42
C ILE A 117 -19.15 -4.72 -6.59
N TRP A 118 -19.27 -4.66 -5.27
CA TRP A 118 -18.12 -4.73 -4.36
C TRP A 118 -17.33 -6.05 -4.50
N LEU A 119 -18.01 -7.20 -4.53
CA LEU A 119 -17.36 -8.50 -4.72
C LEU A 119 -16.63 -8.57 -6.07
N GLN A 120 -17.25 -8.09 -7.14
CA GLN A 120 -16.62 -8.01 -8.45
C GLN A 120 -15.37 -7.10 -8.42
N THR A 121 -15.49 -5.93 -7.78
CA THR A 121 -14.39 -4.98 -7.64
C THR A 121 -13.24 -5.56 -6.81
N ILE A 122 -13.52 -6.32 -5.74
CA ILE A 122 -12.50 -7.04 -4.97
C ILE A 122 -11.71 -8.00 -5.87
N CYS A 123 -12.39 -8.82 -6.66
CA CYS A 123 -11.72 -9.78 -7.55
C CYS A 123 -10.81 -9.08 -8.57
N LEU A 124 -11.30 -8.04 -9.24
CA LEU A 124 -10.53 -7.28 -10.22
C LEU A 124 -9.35 -6.57 -9.58
N ASN A 125 -9.58 -5.88 -8.48
CA ASN A 125 -8.53 -5.17 -7.77
C ASN A 125 -7.48 -6.11 -7.18
N PHE A 126 -7.88 -7.29 -6.70
CA PHE A 126 -6.93 -8.26 -6.15
C PHE A 126 -5.97 -8.80 -7.22
N ILE A 127 -6.46 -9.10 -8.42
CA ILE A 127 -5.64 -9.58 -9.54
C ILE A 127 -4.54 -8.59 -9.90
N ILE A 128 -4.81 -7.29 -9.82
CA ILE A 128 -3.83 -6.25 -10.17
C ILE A 128 -3.02 -5.81 -8.95
N ALA A 129 -3.67 -5.59 -7.80
CA ALA A 129 -2.99 -5.09 -6.61
C ALA A 129 -1.94 -6.07 -6.06
N TYR A 130 -2.19 -7.37 -6.14
CA TYR A 130 -1.30 -8.38 -5.58
C TYR A 130 0.06 -8.42 -6.31
N PRO A 131 0.16 -8.61 -7.64
CA PRO A 131 1.44 -8.54 -8.33
C PRO A 131 2.06 -7.15 -8.28
N LEU A 132 1.26 -6.08 -8.36
CA LEU A 132 1.74 -4.71 -8.25
C LEU A 132 2.43 -4.47 -6.91
N GLN A 133 1.83 -4.91 -5.82
CA GLN A 133 2.39 -4.76 -4.47
C GLN A 133 3.72 -5.53 -4.31
N ILE A 134 3.80 -6.75 -4.81
CA ILE A 134 4.97 -7.60 -4.63
C ILE A 134 6.11 -7.20 -5.57
N LEU A 135 5.82 -6.98 -6.86
CA LEU A 135 6.84 -6.80 -7.89
C LEU A 135 7.28 -5.34 -8.06
N VAL A 136 6.38 -4.38 -7.82
CA VAL A 136 6.66 -2.97 -8.07
C VAL A 136 6.76 -2.18 -6.78
N VAL A 137 5.67 -2.08 -6.02
CA VAL A 137 5.59 -1.21 -4.86
C VAL A 137 6.52 -1.68 -3.74
N GLY A 138 6.57 -2.99 -3.48
CA GLY A 138 7.43 -3.57 -2.44
C GLY A 138 8.92 -3.28 -2.65
N PRO A 139 9.54 -3.61 -3.79
CA PRO A 139 10.93 -3.28 -4.09
C PRO A 139 11.19 -1.77 -4.13
N PHE A 140 10.30 -1.01 -4.78
CA PHE A 140 10.43 0.45 -4.90
C PHE A 140 10.45 1.14 -3.53
N CYS A 141 9.52 0.83 -2.66
CA CYS A 141 9.47 1.41 -1.32
C CYS A 141 10.66 1.02 -0.45
N ARG A 142 11.19 -0.20 -0.60
CA ARG A 142 12.44 -0.60 0.09
C ARG A 142 13.65 0.17 -0.43
N PHE A 143 13.72 0.42 -1.73
CA PHE A 143 14.77 1.23 -2.34
C PHE A 143 14.73 2.66 -1.80
N VAL A 144 13.56 3.32 -1.84
CA VAL A 144 13.35 4.67 -1.30
C VAL A 144 13.68 4.73 0.19
N PHE A 145 13.19 3.76 0.96
CA PHE A 145 13.46 3.68 2.40
C PHE A 145 14.96 3.55 2.72
N ARG A 146 15.68 2.74 1.96
CA ARG A 146 17.14 2.61 2.12
C ARG A 146 17.84 3.92 1.84
N HIS A 147 17.46 4.63 0.77
CA HIS A 147 18.05 5.94 0.46
C HIS A 147 17.80 6.97 1.56
N LEU A 148 16.59 7.02 2.10
CA LEU A 148 16.23 8.02 3.13
C LEU A 148 16.88 7.75 4.49
N PHE A 149 16.97 6.49 4.91
CA PHE A 149 17.40 6.19 6.28
C PHE A 149 18.80 5.61 6.42
N VAL A 150 19.34 4.96 5.39
CA VAL A 150 20.70 4.43 5.44
C VAL A 150 21.71 5.53 5.13
N SER A 151 21.44 6.39 4.15
CA SER A 151 22.31 7.55 3.84
C SER A 151 22.39 8.53 5.00
N ALA A 152 21.27 8.79 5.69
CA ALA A 152 21.26 9.69 6.86
C ALA A 152 22.05 9.13 8.06
N SER A 153 22.11 7.81 8.22
CA SER A 153 22.90 7.19 9.30
C SER A 153 24.40 7.29 9.04
N GLN A 154 24.82 7.08 7.79
CA GLN A 154 26.25 7.19 7.41
C GLN A 154 26.76 8.63 7.50
N GLU A 155 25.92 9.61 7.18
CA GLU A 155 26.29 11.03 7.30
C GLU A 155 26.45 11.46 8.75
N ASN A 156 25.65 10.91 9.66
CA ASN A 156 25.80 11.19 11.08
C ASN A 156 27.03 10.50 11.70
N GLU A 157 27.34 9.28 11.30
CA GLU A 157 28.58 8.59 11.74
C GLU A 157 29.84 9.31 11.26
N GLY A 158 29.87 9.74 10.00
CA GLY A 158 31.00 10.52 9.46
C GLY A 158 31.18 11.88 10.13
N LYS A 159 30.11 12.55 10.57
CA LYS A 159 30.21 13.81 11.31
C LYS A 159 30.74 13.65 12.73
N ILE A 160 30.50 12.51 13.36
CA ILE A 160 31.01 12.20 14.70
C ILE A 160 32.50 11.85 14.64
N GLU A 161 32.92 11.13 13.60
CA GLU A 161 34.31 10.75 13.39
C GLU A 161 35.22 11.93 13.05
N HIS A 162 34.70 12.97 12.36
CA HIS A 162 35.40 14.21 12.11
C HIS A 162 35.40 15.20 13.27
N ALA A 163 34.62 14.96 14.32
CA ALA A 163 34.50 15.83 15.48
C ALA A 163 35.32 15.34 16.71
N MET A 164 35.94 14.17 16.58
CA MET A 164 36.92 13.62 17.55
C MET A 164 38.36 13.76 17.04
#